data_4b2144d9f7633b70ee6d9f9237697399
#
_entry.id   4b2144d9f7633b70ee6d9f9237697399
#
_cell.length_a   1.000
_cell.length_b   1.000
_cell.length_c   1.000
_cell.angle_alpha   90.00
_cell.angle_beta   90.00
_cell.angle_gamma   90.00
#
_symmetry.space_group_name_H-M   'P 1'
#
loop_
_entity.id
_entity.type
_entity.pdbx_description
1 polymer ?
#
loop_
_entity_poly.entity_id
_entity_poly.type
_entity_poly.pdbx_seq_one_letter_code
_entity_poly.pdbx_strand_id
1 'polypeptide(L)'
;MSLTGSQELSRIIREHLLHKYYYTLVRGRLTQKLDSTCYLQKDNAKNKVWISDHPWEQGKSEEIHSIFYPVKKNDDYTLVKVELITGKSHQIRAQLKHLGYPVVGDTKYGIPEVNRYFADAYHVKHQLLHCGNIIFKETDGPLSYLGGKEFSAFLPEPFRTIEKDLFR
;
A
#
# COMPACT_ATOMS: atom_id res chain seq x y z
N MET A 1 -8.49 23.29 -10.43
CA MET A 1 -8.09 23.35 -9.01
C MET A 1 -7.41 24.69 -8.76
N SER A 2 -7.75 25.43 -7.70
CA SER A 2 -7.06 26.69 -7.40
C SER A 2 -5.67 26.43 -6.82
N LEU A 3 -4.73 27.38 -6.98
CA LEU A 3 -3.38 27.29 -6.41
C LEU A 3 -3.43 27.08 -4.89
N THR A 4 -4.27 27.84 -4.20
CA THR A 4 -4.51 27.73 -2.75
C THR A 4 -4.99 26.33 -2.35
N GLY A 5 -5.94 25.74 -3.09
CA GLY A 5 -6.43 24.38 -2.81
C GLY A 5 -5.36 23.30 -3.00
N SER A 6 -4.48 23.44 -4.01
CA SER A 6 -3.37 22.50 -4.24
C SER A 6 -2.31 22.59 -3.14
N GLN A 7 -1.99 23.79 -2.67
CA GLN A 7 -1.02 24.02 -1.60
C GLN A 7 -1.54 23.46 -0.28
N GLU A 8 -2.81 23.69 0.02
CA GLU A 8 -3.45 23.22 1.23
C GLU A 8 -3.56 21.68 1.26
N LEU A 9 -3.95 21.05 0.15
CA LEU A 9 -3.96 19.60 0.05
C LEU A 9 -2.55 19.01 0.24
N SER A 10 -1.52 19.67 -0.29
CA SER A 10 -0.13 19.27 -0.10
C SER A 10 0.30 19.38 1.37
N ARG A 11 -0.18 20.40 2.10
CA ARG A 11 0.03 20.55 3.55
C ARG A 11 -0.63 19.39 4.30
N ILE A 12 -1.91 19.12 4.04
CA ILE A 12 -2.69 18.04 4.67
C ILE A 12 -1.98 16.68 4.48
N ILE A 13 -1.46 16.40 3.28
CA ILE A 13 -0.71 15.16 3.01
C ILE A 13 0.59 15.10 3.80
N ARG A 14 1.36 16.19 3.82
CA ARG A 14 2.67 16.28 4.51
C ARG A 14 2.52 16.17 6.02
N GLU A 15 1.46 16.75 6.60
CA GLU A 15 1.19 16.75 8.03
C GLU A 15 0.45 15.48 8.49
N HIS A 16 0.30 14.49 7.62
CA HIS A 16 -0.37 13.22 7.92
C HIS A 16 -1.82 13.38 8.43
N LEU A 17 -2.53 14.39 7.91
CA LEU A 17 -3.94 14.65 8.21
C LEU A 17 -4.90 13.82 7.34
N LEU A 18 -4.44 12.71 6.81
CA LEU A 18 -5.21 11.72 6.06
C LEU A 18 -5.00 10.32 6.64
N HIS A 19 -6.09 9.60 6.94
CA HIS A 19 -6.05 8.16 7.00
C HIS A 19 -6.16 7.61 5.58
N LYS A 20 -5.25 6.73 5.20
CA LYS A 20 -5.18 6.14 3.86
C LYS A 20 -5.28 4.63 3.97
N TYR A 21 -6.26 4.06 3.27
CA TYR A 21 -6.46 2.62 3.18
C TYR A 21 -6.23 2.15 1.75
N TYR A 22 -5.37 1.17 1.62
CA TYR A 22 -5.06 0.55 0.34
C TYR A 22 -5.62 -0.87 0.30
N TYR A 23 -5.89 -1.35 -0.90
CA TYR A 23 -6.18 -2.75 -1.17
C TYR A 23 -5.08 -3.31 -2.05
N THR A 24 -4.62 -4.52 -1.73
CA THR A 24 -3.57 -5.20 -2.48
C THR A 24 -3.81 -6.69 -2.51
N LEU A 25 -3.43 -7.33 -3.62
CA LEU A 25 -3.40 -8.79 -3.73
C LEU A 25 -1.97 -9.26 -3.45
N VAL A 26 -1.82 -10.18 -2.52
CA VAL A 26 -0.53 -10.76 -2.16
C VAL A 26 -0.50 -12.26 -2.41
N ARG A 27 0.68 -12.80 -2.72
CA ARG A 27 0.95 -14.25 -2.71
C ARG A 27 1.09 -14.70 -1.26
N GLY A 28 0.40 -15.78 -0.91
CA GLY A 28 0.42 -16.36 0.43
C GLY A 28 -0.90 -16.15 1.18
N ARG A 29 -1.13 -17.03 2.14
CA ARG A 29 -2.34 -17.06 2.98
C ARG A 29 -2.12 -16.31 4.28
N LEU A 30 -2.43 -15.02 4.29
CA LEU A 30 -2.45 -14.22 5.51
C LEU A 30 -3.72 -14.54 6.31
N THR A 31 -3.56 -15.13 7.50
CA THR A 31 -4.70 -15.65 8.28
C THR A 31 -5.20 -14.69 9.35
N GLN A 32 -4.38 -13.75 9.79
CA GLN A 32 -4.70 -12.82 10.87
C GLN A 32 -4.14 -11.41 10.56
N LYS A 33 -4.65 -10.41 11.27
CA LYS A 33 -4.14 -9.05 11.24
C LYS A 33 -2.65 -9.05 11.57
N LEU A 34 -1.85 -8.30 10.80
CA LEU A 34 -0.47 -7.98 11.12
C LEU A 34 -0.35 -6.48 11.40
N ASP A 35 0.14 -6.14 12.57
CA ASP A 35 0.52 -4.78 12.94
C ASP A 35 2.04 -4.73 12.91
N SER A 36 2.61 -3.99 11.95
CA SER A 36 4.03 -4.10 11.64
C SER A 36 4.71 -2.73 11.67
N THR A 37 5.61 -2.58 12.63
CA THR A 37 6.60 -1.50 12.69
C THR A 37 7.96 -2.08 12.34
N CYS A 38 8.66 -1.47 11.40
CA CYS A 38 10.00 -1.87 10.98
C CYS A 38 10.75 -0.65 10.43
N TYR A 39 11.94 -0.86 9.89
CA TYR A 39 12.81 0.22 9.44
C TYR A 39 13.03 0.13 7.93
N LEU A 40 13.06 1.29 7.29
CA LEU A 40 13.24 1.44 5.85
C LEU A 40 14.52 2.20 5.57
N GLN A 41 15.36 1.64 4.69
CA GLN A 41 16.52 2.32 4.11
C GLN A 41 16.36 2.42 2.60
N LYS A 42 16.58 3.62 2.05
CA LYS A 42 16.44 3.89 0.62
C LYS A 42 17.76 3.72 -0.11
N ASP A 43 17.75 2.92 -1.16
CA ASP A 43 18.80 2.83 -2.18
C ASP A 43 18.40 3.70 -3.37
N ASN A 44 18.93 4.91 -3.43
CA ASN A 44 18.61 5.87 -4.48
C ASN A 44 19.13 5.42 -5.86
N ALA A 45 20.29 4.74 -5.92
CA ALA A 45 20.90 4.29 -7.15
C ALA A 45 20.04 3.23 -7.85
N LYS A 46 19.44 2.32 -7.07
CA LYS A 46 18.58 1.25 -7.59
C LYS A 46 17.08 1.59 -7.57
N ASN A 47 16.71 2.78 -7.07
CA ASN A 47 15.32 3.16 -6.82
C ASN A 47 14.55 2.04 -6.09
N LYS A 48 15.17 1.46 -5.06
CA LYS A 48 14.61 0.42 -4.20
C LYS A 48 14.69 0.85 -2.74
N VAL A 49 13.93 0.15 -1.90
CA VAL A 49 14.04 0.26 -0.44
C VAL A 49 14.29 -1.11 0.15
N TRP A 50 15.02 -1.12 1.25
CA TRP A 50 15.29 -2.30 2.06
C TRP A 50 14.53 -2.18 3.36
N ILE A 51 14.05 -3.30 3.88
CA ILE A 51 13.31 -3.38 5.15
C ILE A 51 14.10 -4.25 6.12
N SER A 52 14.12 -3.84 7.39
CA SER A 52 14.72 -4.57 8.50
C SER A 52 13.85 -4.43 9.76
N ASP A 53 13.87 -5.42 10.63
CA ASP A 53 13.19 -5.38 11.92
C ASP A 53 13.91 -4.47 12.93
N HIS A 54 15.17 -4.10 12.64
CA HIS A 54 15.99 -3.23 13.46
C HIS A 54 16.58 -2.08 12.63
N PRO A 55 16.89 -0.93 13.26
CA PRO A 55 17.60 0.16 12.59
C PRO A 55 18.94 -0.32 12.03
N TRP A 56 19.33 0.17 10.86
CA TRP A 56 20.70 -0.07 10.35
C TRP A 56 21.71 0.74 11.14
N GLU A 57 22.85 0.15 11.42
CA GLU A 57 23.98 0.82 12.11
C GLU A 57 24.57 1.95 11.25
N GLN A 58 24.51 1.80 9.92
CA GLN A 58 25.02 2.78 8.97
C GLN A 58 23.93 3.24 8.01
N GLY A 59 23.94 4.53 7.70
CA GLY A 59 22.99 5.16 6.80
C GLY A 59 21.70 5.62 7.51
N LYS A 60 20.82 6.25 6.73
CA LYS A 60 19.55 6.78 7.26
C LYS A 60 18.52 5.67 7.33
N SER A 61 18.09 5.36 8.53
CA SER A 61 16.99 4.46 8.85
C SER A 61 15.72 5.27 9.14
N GLU A 62 14.63 4.96 8.47
CA GLU A 62 13.34 5.59 8.72
C GLU A 62 12.39 4.53 9.29
N GLU A 63 11.83 4.78 10.46
CA GLU A 63 10.77 3.93 11.02
C GLU A 63 9.51 4.04 10.17
N ILE A 64 8.92 2.89 9.87
CA ILE A 64 7.67 2.78 9.11
C ILE A 64 6.68 1.90 9.85
N HIS A 65 5.40 2.25 9.71
CA HIS A 65 4.30 1.55 10.34
C HIS A 65 3.14 1.36 9.38
N SER A 66 2.66 0.12 9.27
CA SER A 66 1.45 -0.26 8.52
C SER A 66 0.72 -1.39 9.22
N ILE A 67 -0.60 -1.40 9.07
CA ILE A 67 -1.45 -2.47 9.58
C ILE A 67 -2.11 -3.18 8.40
N PHE A 68 -2.01 -4.51 8.37
CA PHE A 68 -2.49 -5.36 7.29
C PHE A 68 -3.66 -6.22 7.78
N TYR A 69 -4.81 -6.08 7.15
CA TYR A 69 -6.04 -6.82 7.47
C TYR A 69 -6.36 -7.77 6.32
N PRO A 70 -6.37 -9.10 6.52
CA PRO A 70 -6.87 -10.02 5.51
C PRO A 70 -8.38 -9.82 5.33
N VAL A 71 -8.80 -9.56 4.08
CA VAL A 71 -10.21 -9.33 3.71
C VAL A 71 -10.82 -10.58 3.12
N LYS A 72 -10.15 -11.16 2.13
CA LYS A 72 -10.49 -12.44 1.50
C LYS A 72 -9.22 -13.26 1.32
N LYS A 73 -9.33 -14.57 1.42
CA LYS A 73 -8.18 -15.47 1.26
C LYS A 73 -8.58 -16.82 0.68
N ASN A 74 -7.67 -17.40 -0.06
CA ASN A 74 -7.66 -18.83 -0.41
C ASN A 74 -6.32 -19.44 0.01
N ASP A 75 -5.97 -20.61 -0.49
CA ASP A 75 -4.72 -21.27 -0.10
C ASP A 75 -3.47 -20.58 -0.65
N ASP A 76 -3.59 -19.83 -1.75
CA ASP A 76 -2.48 -19.24 -2.49
C ASP A 76 -2.37 -17.73 -2.38
N TYR A 77 -3.48 -17.04 -2.18
CA TYR A 77 -3.57 -15.57 -2.25
C TYR A 77 -4.41 -14.98 -1.13
N THR A 78 -4.10 -13.73 -0.81
CA THR A 78 -4.92 -12.94 0.11
C THR A 78 -5.16 -11.54 -0.48
N LEU A 79 -6.43 -11.11 -0.47
CA LEU A 79 -6.79 -9.70 -0.60
C LEU A 79 -6.59 -9.03 0.76
N VAL A 80 -5.69 -8.08 0.82
CA VAL A 80 -5.31 -7.37 2.05
C VAL A 80 -5.77 -5.93 1.98
N LYS A 81 -6.47 -5.46 3.02
CA LYS A 81 -6.66 -4.03 3.30
C LYS A 81 -5.48 -3.54 4.13
N VAL A 82 -4.84 -2.48 3.72
CA VAL A 82 -3.67 -1.89 4.39
C VAL A 82 -4.02 -0.53 4.93
N GLU A 83 -3.85 -0.35 6.24
CA GLU A 83 -3.87 0.97 6.87
C GLU A 83 -2.45 1.53 6.88
N LEU A 84 -2.23 2.62 6.14
CA LEU A 84 -0.92 3.22 5.97
C LEU A 84 -0.74 4.35 7.00
N ILE A 85 -0.03 4.06 8.09
CA ILE A 85 0.23 5.04 9.16
C ILE A 85 1.33 6.01 8.75
N THR A 86 2.47 5.50 8.29
CA THR A 86 3.53 6.28 7.65
C THR A 86 3.45 6.15 6.13
N GLY A 87 3.96 7.11 5.36
CA GLY A 87 3.80 7.15 3.91
C GLY A 87 5.12 7.28 3.16
N LYS A 88 6.00 6.28 3.25
CA LYS A 88 7.30 6.28 2.56
C LYS A 88 7.22 5.61 1.19
N SER A 89 8.15 5.98 0.30
CA SER A 89 8.23 5.39 -1.05
C SER A 89 8.34 3.87 -0.98
N HIS A 90 7.53 3.17 -1.76
CA HIS A 90 7.45 1.70 -1.84
C HIS A 90 7.14 0.98 -0.51
N GLN A 91 6.74 1.68 0.55
CA GLN A 91 6.59 1.13 1.90
C GLN A 91 5.76 -0.16 1.91
N ILE A 92 4.50 -0.12 1.48
CA ILE A 92 3.58 -1.28 1.48
C ILE A 92 4.21 -2.46 0.75
N ARG A 93 4.77 -2.22 -0.43
CA ARG A 93 5.31 -3.23 -1.34
C ARG A 93 6.52 -3.96 -0.73
N ALA A 94 7.47 -3.19 -0.21
CA ALA A 94 8.69 -3.73 0.38
C ALA A 94 8.42 -4.38 1.74
N GLN A 95 7.53 -3.80 2.56
CA GLN A 95 7.15 -4.32 3.85
C GLN A 95 6.40 -5.66 3.72
N LEU A 96 5.44 -5.77 2.80
CA LEU A 96 4.75 -7.03 2.53
C LEU A 96 5.70 -8.11 2.01
N LYS A 97 6.67 -7.77 1.15
CA LYS A 97 7.71 -8.72 0.75
C LYS A 97 8.53 -9.20 1.95
N HIS A 98 8.96 -8.30 2.83
CA HIS A 98 9.73 -8.61 4.04
C HIS A 98 8.96 -9.56 4.96
N LEU A 99 7.64 -9.36 5.09
CA LEU A 99 6.74 -10.20 5.87
C LEU A 99 6.39 -11.55 5.21
N GLY A 100 6.91 -11.83 4.00
CA GLY A 100 6.64 -13.08 3.28
C GLY A 100 5.38 -13.08 2.42
N TYR A 101 4.75 -11.91 2.20
CA TYR A 101 3.53 -11.74 1.41
C TYR A 101 3.74 -10.79 0.22
N PRO A 102 4.57 -11.15 -0.77
CA PRO A 102 4.88 -10.23 -1.88
C PRO A 102 3.64 -9.90 -2.71
N VAL A 103 3.57 -8.63 -3.16
CA VAL A 103 2.45 -8.09 -3.94
C VAL A 103 2.45 -8.68 -5.36
N VAL A 104 1.30 -9.13 -5.84
CA VAL A 104 1.10 -9.63 -7.20
C VAL A 104 1.24 -8.48 -8.21
N GLY A 105 1.93 -8.75 -9.33
CA GLY A 105 2.22 -7.78 -10.38
C GLY A 105 3.37 -6.83 -10.06
N ASP A 106 4.02 -6.97 -8.90
CA ASP A 106 5.14 -6.12 -8.52
C ASP A 106 6.45 -6.60 -9.13
N THR A 107 6.99 -5.85 -10.08
CA THR A 107 8.23 -6.18 -10.79
C THR A 107 9.50 -5.99 -9.96
N LYS A 108 9.42 -5.24 -8.83
CA LYS A 108 10.59 -4.97 -7.96
C LYS A 108 10.65 -5.89 -6.74
N TYR A 109 9.49 -6.19 -6.15
CA TYR A 109 9.37 -6.89 -4.87
C TYR A 109 8.54 -8.17 -4.95
N GLY A 110 7.84 -8.41 -6.06
CA GLY A 110 6.99 -9.58 -6.30
C GLY A 110 7.78 -10.83 -6.73
N ILE A 111 7.04 -11.87 -7.07
CA ILE A 111 7.55 -13.15 -7.55
C ILE A 111 7.39 -13.21 -9.08
N PRO A 112 8.47 -13.37 -9.88
CA PRO A 112 8.42 -13.32 -11.33
C PRO A 112 7.43 -14.32 -11.96
N GLU A 113 7.39 -15.54 -11.45
CA GLU A 113 6.52 -16.62 -11.96
C GLU A 113 5.05 -16.30 -11.72
N VAL A 114 4.71 -15.79 -10.53
CA VAL A 114 3.37 -15.33 -10.20
C VAL A 114 2.97 -14.16 -11.09
N ASN A 115 3.86 -13.18 -11.25
CA ASN A 115 3.60 -12.01 -12.09
C ASN A 115 3.36 -12.41 -13.55
N ARG A 116 4.10 -13.38 -14.08
CA ARG A 116 3.91 -13.92 -15.43
C ARG A 116 2.51 -14.53 -15.58
N TYR A 117 2.10 -15.39 -14.64
CA TYR A 117 0.76 -15.98 -14.66
C TYR A 117 -0.33 -14.91 -14.73
N PHE A 118 -0.27 -13.87 -13.87
CA PHE A 118 -1.28 -12.80 -13.88
C PHE A 118 -1.18 -11.89 -15.09
N ALA A 119 0.00 -11.72 -15.68
CA ALA A 119 0.15 -10.98 -16.93
C ALA A 119 -0.51 -11.73 -18.10
N ASP A 120 -0.31 -13.04 -18.17
CA ASP A 120 -0.86 -13.88 -19.26
C ASP A 120 -2.39 -14.05 -19.11
N ALA A 121 -2.86 -14.34 -17.89
CA ALA A 121 -4.28 -14.65 -17.66
C ALA A 121 -5.17 -13.41 -17.55
N TYR A 122 -4.65 -12.30 -17.01
CA TYR A 122 -5.45 -11.11 -16.68
C TYR A 122 -4.87 -9.79 -17.21
N HIS A 123 -3.79 -9.84 -18.00
CA HIS A 123 -3.12 -8.66 -18.56
C HIS A 123 -2.61 -7.67 -17.49
N VAL A 124 -2.21 -8.18 -16.32
CA VAL A 124 -1.65 -7.37 -15.23
C VAL A 124 -0.29 -6.82 -15.64
N LYS A 125 -0.16 -5.49 -15.68
CA LYS A 125 1.08 -4.79 -16.08
C LYS A 125 1.87 -4.21 -14.91
N HIS A 126 1.21 -4.01 -13.77
CA HIS A 126 1.76 -3.35 -12.59
C HIS A 126 1.26 -4.01 -11.31
N GLN A 127 1.85 -3.65 -10.18
CA GLN A 127 1.44 -4.14 -8.87
C GLN A 127 -0.06 -3.92 -8.62
N LEU A 128 -0.75 -4.95 -8.16
CA LEU A 128 -2.15 -4.86 -7.73
C LEU A 128 -2.21 -4.20 -6.35
N LEU A 129 -2.07 -2.87 -6.35
CA LEU A 129 -2.11 -2.01 -5.17
C LEU A 129 -2.92 -0.76 -5.51
N HIS A 130 -3.99 -0.53 -4.78
CA HIS A 130 -4.97 0.53 -5.04
C HIS A 130 -5.31 1.29 -3.76
N CYS A 131 -5.29 2.63 -3.80
CA CYS A 131 -5.79 3.45 -2.70
C CYS A 131 -7.32 3.45 -2.77
N GLY A 132 -7.98 2.67 -1.91
CA GLY A 132 -9.42 2.48 -1.94
C GLY A 132 -10.20 3.45 -1.07
N ASN A 133 -9.60 3.96 0.03
CA ASN A 133 -10.26 4.90 0.91
C ASN A 133 -9.29 5.96 1.43
N ILE A 134 -9.78 7.19 1.51
CA ILE A 134 -9.11 8.30 2.17
C ILE A 134 -10.09 8.94 3.13
N ILE A 135 -9.69 9.15 4.39
CA ILE A 135 -10.48 9.86 5.39
C ILE A 135 -9.69 11.06 5.85
N PHE A 136 -10.26 12.25 5.72
CA PHE A 136 -9.67 13.49 6.21
C PHE A 136 -9.82 13.55 7.73
N LYS A 137 -8.73 13.81 8.44
CA LYS A 137 -8.78 14.20 9.86
C LYS A 137 -9.31 15.61 9.96
N GLU A 138 -9.73 16.01 11.16
CA GLU A 138 -10.05 17.41 11.41
C GLU A 138 -8.84 18.29 11.08
N THR A 139 -9.09 19.34 10.33
CA THR A 139 -8.06 20.27 9.87
C THR A 139 -8.62 21.69 9.83
N ASP A 140 -7.77 22.66 9.96
CA ASP A 140 -8.05 24.09 9.80
C ASP A 140 -7.79 24.54 8.35
N GLY A 141 -8.03 25.82 8.08
CA GLY A 141 -7.72 26.45 6.80
C GLY A 141 -8.77 26.25 5.70
N PRO A 142 -8.41 26.56 4.45
CA PRO A 142 -9.33 26.60 3.32
C PRO A 142 -10.05 25.31 2.98
N LEU A 143 -9.50 24.16 3.39
CA LEU A 143 -10.08 22.82 3.18
C LEU A 143 -10.66 22.21 4.47
N SER A 144 -10.88 22.98 5.53
CA SER A 144 -11.46 22.50 6.79
C SER A 144 -12.80 21.80 6.62
N TYR A 145 -13.59 22.17 5.60
CA TYR A 145 -14.86 21.52 5.26
C TYR A 145 -14.72 20.05 4.84
N LEU A 146 -13.49 19.56 4.60
CA LEU A 146 -13.20 18.14 4.34
C LEU A 146 -13.01 17.33 5.62
N GLY A 147 -12.82 17.94 6.78
CA GLY A 147 -12.66 17.27 8.07
C GLY A 147 -13.75 16.20 8.30
N GLY A 148 -13.36 15.01 8.70
CA GLY A 148 -14.24 13.87 8.88
C GLY A 148 -14.79 13.23 7.61
N LYS A 149 -14.58 13.81 6.42
CA LYS A 149 -15.10 13.23 5.16
C LYS A 149 -14.27 12.06 4.70
N GLU A 150 -15.00 11.05 4.20
CA GLU A 150 -14.45 9.85 3.57
C GLU A 150 -14.69 9.88 2.06
N PHE A 151 -13.66 9.49 1.31
CA PHE A 151 -13.71 9.26 -0.13
C PHE A 151 -13.29 7.84 -0.43
N SER A 152 -14.11 7.13 -1.21
CA SER A 152 -13.90 5.74 -1.58
C SER A 152 -13.78 5.58 -3.09
N ALA A 153 -12.92 4.67 -3.53
CA ALA A 153 -12.77 4.27 -4.91
C ALA A 153 -12.87 2.75 -5.05
N PHE A 154 -13.65 2.28 -6.02
CA PHE A 154 -13.72 0.85 -6.32
C PHE A 154 -12.41 0.33 -6.90
N LEU A 155 -12.15 -0.97 -6.69
CA LEU A 155 -11.01 -1.63 -7.33
C LEU A 155 -11.09 -1.46 -8.85
N PRO A 156 -10.01 -1.00 -9.51
CA PRO A 156 -9.97 -0.88 -10.97
C PRO A 156 -9.83 -2.24 -11.64
N GLU A 157 -10.13 -2.31 -12.94
CA GLU A 157 -9.78 -3.49 -13.74
C GLU A 157 -8.25 -3.52 -14.02
N PRO A 158 -7.60 -4.69 -14.12
CA PRO A 158 -8.21 -6.03 -13.98
C PRO A 158 -8.33 -6.51 -12.51
N PHE A 159 -7.99 -5.69 -11.54
CA PHE A 159 -7.94 -6.09 -10.11
C PHE A 159 -9.31 -6.60 -9.63
N ARG A 160 -10.40 -5.91 -10.02
CA ARG A 160 -11.76 -6.29 -9.64
C ARG A 160 -12.17 -7.65 -10.21
N THR A 161 -11.83 -7.94 -11.45
CA THR A 161 -12.08 -9.25 -12.08
C THR A 161 -11.29 -10.35 -11.36
N ILE A 162 -10.02 -10.14 -11.09
CA ILE A 162 -9.16 -11.07 -10.36
C ILE A 162 -9.70 -11.36 -8.96
N GLU A 163 -10.14 -10.33 -8.24
CA GLU A 163 -10.72 -10.49 -6.90
C GLU A 163 -11.95 -11.40 -6.92
N LYS A 164 -12.84 -11.22 -7.89
CA LYS A 164 -14.04 -12.07 -8.05
C LYS A 164 -13.69 -13.51 -8.41
N ASP A 165 -12.69 -13.72 -9.26
CA ASP A 165 -12.32 -15.05 -9.73
C ASP A 165 -11.60 -15.87 -8.67
N LEU A 166 -10.73 -15.25 -7.89
CA LEU A 166 -9.94 -15.93 -6.86
C LEU A 166 -10.71 -16.25 -5.59
N PHE A 167 -11.76 -15.49 -5.28
CA PHE A 167 -12.44 -15.55 -3.98
C PHE A 167 -13.96 -15.78 -4.13
N ARG A 168 -14.33 -16.64 -5.08
CA ARG A 168 -15.71 -17.14 -5.27
C ARG A 168 -16.19 -17.95 -4.09
#